data_23b1af17df9f3262a904088e1ec1fcc3
#
_entry.id   23b1af17df9f3262a904088e1ec1fcc3
#
_cell.length_a   1.000
_cell.length_b   1.000
_cell.length_c   1.000
_cell.angle_alpha   90.00
_cell.angle_beta   90.00
_cell.angle_gamma   90.00
#
_symmetry.space_group_name_H-M   'P 1'
#
loop_
_entity.id
_entity.type
_entity.pdbx_description
1 polymer ?
#
loop_
_entity_poly.entity_id
_entity_poly.type
_entity_poly.pdbx_seq_one_letter_code
_entity_poly.pdbx_strand_id
1 'polypeptide(L)'
;RSKEKAIKFIDSMLNFLPQMLALSTSSPYWMGEDTGLASIRSKIFEIMPTSGLPPWMEDWASFERFMTALINAQTIKSVKEVWWDIRPHPTFGTVEIRMCDGIPTLREVRAIAALAQTLIVWMDQRVDAGEPLPDMPSWVARENKWRAARYGLDGRVMLDTTGRTQPFRENIAEIVEMLSPVATQLGTLDALQSVREILDTGSSANRQRAVVAQGGSLNDVVDLLREELAADLR
;
A
#
# COMPACT_ATOMS: atom_id res chain seq x y z
N ARG A 1 -12.42 -16.71 -10.36
CA ARG A 1 -10.98 -16.64 -10.10
C ARG A 1 -10.63 -17.61 -9.00
N SER A 2 -9.45 -18.27 -9.05
CA SER A 2 -9.12 -19.37 -8.15
C SER A 2 -8.46 -18.87 -6.85
N LYS A 3 -8.55 -19.66 -5.79
CA LYS A 3 -7.83 -19.45 -4.53
C LYS A 3 -6.31 -19.38 -4.75
N GLU A 4 -5.80 -20.19 -5.69
CA GLU A 4 -4.37 -20.24 -6.07
C GLU A 4 -3.89 -18.91 -6.68
N LYS A 5 -4.70 -18.28 -7.53
CA LYS A 5 -4.37 -16.94 -8.06
C LYS A 5 -4.29 -15.90 -6.94
N ALA A 6 -5.13 -16.01 -5.90
CA ALA A 6 -5.11 -15.06 -4.78
C ALA A 6 -3.76 -15.10 -4.03
N ILE A 7 -3.18 -16.28 -3.79
CA ILE A 7 -1.86 -16.40 -3.15
C ILE A 7 -0.78 -15.79 -4.04
N LYS A 8 -0.75 -16.15 -5.34
CA LYS A 8 0.21 -15.57 -6.30
C LYS A 8 0.12 -14.04 -6.36
N PHE A 9 -1.10 -13.48 -6.31
CA PHE A 9 -1.28 -12.02 -6.31
C PHE A 9 -0.78 -11.39 -5.01
N ILE A 10 -0.98 -12.03 -3.86
CA ILE A 10 -0.49 -11.54 -2.57
C ILE A 10 1.04 -11.47 -2.61
N ASP A 11 1.71 -12.54 -2.99
CA ASP A 11 3.18 -12.60 -3.05
C ASP A 11 3.73 -11.54 -4.04
N SER A 12 3.15 -11.44 -5.23
CA SER A 12 3.59 -10.45 -6.21
C SER A 12 3.29 -9.02 -5.78
N MET A 13 2.16 -8.77 -5.10
CA MET A 13 1.80 -7.45 -4.58
C MET A 13 2.80 -6.91 -3.56
N LEU A 14 3.56 -7.76 -2.87
CA LEU A 14 4.61 -7.32 -1.94
C LEU A 14 5.63 -6.37 -2.62
N ASN A 15 5.80 -6.49 -3.94
CA ASN A 15 6.68 -5.61 -4.72
C ASN A 15 6.09 -4.21 -4.97
N PHE A 16 4.78 -4.04 -4.81
CA PHE A 16 4.05 -2.79 -5.10
C PHE A 16 3.46 -2.13 -3.85
N LEU A 17 3.33 -2.88 -2.75
CA LEU A 17 2.81 -2.34 -1.50
C LEU A 17 3.61 -1.13 -0.97
N PRO A 18 4.96 -1.11 -1.02
CA PRO A 18 5.72 0.05 -0.57
C PRO A 18 5.38 1.34 -1.32
N GLN A 19 5.12 1.25 -2.63
CA GLN A 19 4.71 2.38 -3.47
C GLN A 19 3.32 2.89 -3.07
N MET A 20 2.38 1.98 -2.81
CA MET A 20 1.06 2.34 -2.32
C MET A 20 1.11 2.97 -0.93
N LEU A 21 2.00 2.49 -0.05
CA LEU A 21 2.24 3.13 1.24
C LEU A 21 2.81 4.54 1.05
N ALA A 22 3.82 4.71 0.21
CA ALA A 22 4.44 6.00 -0.04
C ALA A 22 3.43 7.04 -0.55
N LEU A 23 2.49 6.64 -1.44
CA LEU A 23 1.40 7.48 -1.93
C LEU A 23 0.40 7.84 -0.83
N SER A 24 0.11 6.92 0.09
CA SER A 24 -0.95 7.07 1.09
C SER A 24 -0.46 7.59 2.44
N THR A 25 0.84 7.88 2.62
CA THR A 25 1.35 8.34 3.93
C THR A 25 0.58 9.57 4.42
N SER A 26 0.01 9.46 5.65
CA SER A 26 -0.86 10.49 6.23
C SER A 26 -0.79 10.53 7.75
N SER A 27 0.22 9.92 8.37
CA SER A 27 0.34 9.86 9.83
C SER A 27 1.75 10.24 10.32
N PRO A 28 2.22 11.49 10.08
CA PRO A 28 3.56 11.91 10.49
C PRO A 28 3.64 12.22 11.99
N TYR A 29 2.53 12.51 12.66
CA TYR A 29 2.49 12.95 14.06
C TYR A 29 1.94 11.84 14.97
N TRP A 30 2.49 11.78 16.19
CA TRP A 30 2.01 10.91 17.26
C TRP A 30 2.14 11.63 18.61
N MET A 31 1.08 11.65 19.40
CA MET A 31 1.03 12.30 20.72
C MET A 31 1.50 13.76 20.71
N GLY A 32 1.25 14.48 19.61
CA GLY A 32 1.62 15.88 19.48
C GLY A 32 3.00 16.14 18.88
N GLU A 33 3.79 15.10 18.62
CA GLU A 33 5.17 15.21 18.14
C GLU A 33 5.34 14.70 16.71
N ASP A 34 6.23 15.32 15.91
CA ASP A 34 6.66 14.76 14.63
C ASP A 34 7.54 13.54 14.88
N THR A 35 7.09 12.38 14.46
CA THR A 35 7.78 11.10 14.64
C THR A 35 9.00 10.95 13.74
N GLY A 36 9.17 11.84 12.77
CA GLY A 36 10.11 11.67 11.68
C GLY A 36 9.74 10.57 10.67
N LEU A 37 8.59 9.89 10.83
CA LEU A 37 8.05 8.92 9.89
C LEU A 37 6.94 9.58 9.06
N ALA A 38 6.82 9.25 7.78
CA ALA A 38 5.69 9.67 6.98
C ALA A 38 4.41 8.87 7.32
N SER A 39 4.59 7.61 7.80
CA SER A 39 3.53 6.77 8.33
C SER A 39 3.94 6.10 9.64
N ILE A 40 3.65 6.72 10.78
CA ILE A 40 3.79 6.08 12.10
C ILE A 40 2.76 4.96 12.29
N ARG A 41 1.55 5.10 11.70
CA ARG A 41 0.50 4.09 11.77
C ARG A 41 1.01 2.71 11.37
N SER A 42 1.74 2.62 10.26
CA SER A 42 2.28 1.33 9.78
C SER A 42 3.22 0.68 10.81
N LYS A 43 3.96 1.47 11.57
CA LYS A 43 4.89 0.97 12.60
C LYS A 43 4.19 0.57 13.89
N ILE A 44 3.15 1.30 14.30
CA ILE A 44 2.32 0.91 15.46
C ILE A 44 1.63 -0.44 15.19
N PHE A 45 1.10 -0.65 13.97
CA PHE A 45 0.48 -1.92 13.61
C PHE A 45 1.46 -3.10 13.63
N GLU A 46 2.71 -2.89 13.23
CA GLU A 46 3.73 -3.95 13.22
C GLU A 46 4.11 -4.50 14.61
N ILE A 47 3.68 -3.85 15.70
CA ILE A 47 3.89 -4.35 17.07
C ILE A 47 3.02 -5.58 17.34
N MET A 48 1.88 -5.74 16.66
CA MET A 48 0.98 -6.87 16.87
C MET A 48 1.52 -8.15 16.21
N PRO A 49 1.44 -9.33 16.85
CA PRO A 49 2.04 -10.58 16.37
C PRO A 49 1.54 -11.04 14.99
N THR A 50 0.29 -10.71 14.64
CA THR A 50 -0.37 -11.15 13.40
C THR A 50 -0.44 -10.04 12.36
N SER A 51 0.42 -9.03 12.44
CA SER A 51 0.39 -7.86 11.56
C SER A 51 1.64 -7.75 10.69
N GLY A 52 1.65 -6.77 9.80
CA GLY A 52 2.76 -6.51 8.88
C GLY A 52 2.66 -7.31 7.59
N LEU A 53 3.79 -7.51 6.93
CA LEU A 53 3.84 -8.28 5.68
C LEU A 53 3.47 -9.75 5.96
N PRO A 54 2.64 -10.38 5.10
CA PRO A 54 2.35 -11.80 5.22
C PRO A 54 3.62 -12.63 5.10
N PRO A 55 3.70 -13.82 5.73
CA PRO A 55 4.72 -14.79 5.42
C PRO A 55 4.53 -15.28 3.97
N TRP A 56 5.62 -15.69 3.32
CA TRP A 56 5.55 -16.34 2.02
C TRP A 56 4.74 -17.64 2.11
N MET A 57 3.89 -17.87 1.12
CA MET A 57 3.04 -19.05 1.03
C MET A 57 3.12 -19.67 -0.36
N GLU A 58 3.44 -20.94 -0.42
CA GLU A 58 3.55 -21.66 -1.69
C GLU A 58 2.19 -21.75 -2.42
N ASP A 59 1.12 -22.03 -1.64
CA ASP A 59 -0.21 -22.33 -2.16
C ASP A 59 -1.31 -22.00 -1.16
N TRP A 60 -2.55 -22.20 -1.57
CA TRP A 60 -3.72 -22.02 -0.70
C TRP A 60 -3.72 -23.00 0.48
N ALA A 61 -3.24 -24.21 0.30
CA ALA A 61 -3.17 -25.19 1.39
C ALA A 61 -2.20 -24.73 2.50
N SER A 62 -1.11 -24.06 2.13
CA SER A 62 -0.19 -23.43 3.09
C SER A 62 -0.86 -22.34 3.90
N PHE A 63 -1.70 -21.50 3.26
CA PHE A 63 -2.53 -20.51 3.96
C PHE A 63 -3.51 -21.17 4.92
N GLU A 64 -4.22 -22.23 4.50
CA GLU A 64 -5.15 -22.96 5.37
C GLU A 64 -4.43 -23.62 6.56
N ARG A 65 -3.27 -24.21 6.34
CA ARG A 65 -2.45 -24.79 7.44
C ARG A 65 -2.01 -23.72 8.44
N PHE A 66 -1.56 -22.56 7.93
CA PHE A 66 -1.15 -21.44 8.77
C PHE A 66 -2.32 -20.94 9.63
N MET A 67 -3.49 -20.70 9.04
CA MET A 67 -4.69 -20.28 9.75
C MET A 67 -5.13 -21.29 10.80
N THR A 68 -5.12 -22.60 10.45
CA THR A 68 -5.49 -23.68 11.35
C THR A 68 -4.54 -23.75 12.54
N ALA A 69 -3.24 -23.59 12.33
CA ALA A 69 -2.25 -23.58 13.39
C ALA A 69 -2.49 -22.43 14.38
N LEU A 70 -2.76 -21.21 13.90
CA LEU A 70 -3.04 -20.06 14.76
C LEU A 70 -4.35 -20.22 15.55
N ILE A 71 -5.39 -20.80 14.93
CA ILE A 71 -6.67 -21.08 15.60
C ILE A 71 -6.47 -22.14 16.68
N ASN A 72 -5.79 -23.24 16.39
CA ASN A 72 -5.50 -24.31 17.35
C ASN A 72 -4.65 -23.83 18.52
N ALA A 73 -3.69 -22.92 18.25
CA ALA A 73 -2.89 -22.26 19.27
C ALA A 73 -3.65 -21.18 20.06
N GLN A 74 -4.93 -20.93 19.73
CA GLN A 74 -5.76 -19.87 20.32
C GLN A 74 -5.17 -18.45 20.17
N THR A 75 -4.29 -18.25 19.20
CA THR A 75 -3.72 -16.94 18.86
C THR A 75 -4.76 -16.05 18.18
N ILE A 76 -5.61 -16.65 17.35
CA ILE A 76 -6.72 -15.98 16.66
C ILE A 76 -7.99 -16.84 16.74
N LYS A 77 -9.14 -16.20 16.60
CA LYS A 77 -10.44 -16.89 16.45
C LYS A 77 -10.88 -17.02 15.00
N SER A 78 -10.41 -16.14 14.14
CA SER A 78 -10.75 -16.14 12.71
C SER A 78 -9.71 -15.34 11.90
N VAL A 79 -9.77 -15.46 10.57
CA VAL A 79 -8.94 -14.68 9.64
C VAL A 79 -9.08 -13.16 9.85
N LYS A 80 -10.17 -12.68 10.44
CA LYS A 80 -10.38 -11.26 10.73
C LYS A 80 -9.38 -10.68 11.72
N GLU A 81 -8.78 -11.54 12.56
CA GLU A 81 -7.76 -11.15 13.54
C GLU A 81 -6.32 -11.23 13.00
N VAL A 82 -6.15 -11.57 11.71
CA VAL A 82 -4.87 -11.51 11.01
C VAL A 82 -4.77 -10.13 10.35
N TRP A 83 -3.85 -9.31 10.84
CA TRP A 83 -3.72 -7.89 10.47
C TRP A 83 -2.61 -7.65 9.44
N TRP A 84 -2.40 -8.62 8.54
CA TRP A 84 -1.41 -8.46 7.47
C TRP A 84 -1.71 -7.25 6.59
N ASP A 85 -0.67 -6.69 6.00
CA ASP A 85 -0.75 -5.56 5.07
C ASP A 85 -1.57 -5.88 3.81
N ILE A 86 -1.56 -7.15 3.43
CA ILE A 86 -2.39 -7.73 2.37
C ILE A 86 -2.77 -9.15 2.78
N ARG A 87 -4.03 -9.52 2.61
CA ARG A 87 -4.49 -10.87 2.95
C ARG A 87 -5.60 -11.34 2.03
N PRO A 88 -5.77 -12.68 1.85
CA PRO A 88 -6.97 -13.19 1.24
C PRO A 88 -8.14 -13.06 2.23
N HIS A 89 -9.32 -12.75 1.71
CA HIS A 89 -10.55 -12.77 2.50
C HIS A 89 -11.49 -13.86 1.98
N PRO A 90 -11.43 -15.10 2.53
CA PRO A 90 -12.13 -16.27 1.98
C PRO A 90 -13.64 -16.08 1.85
N THR A 91 -14.27 -15.40 2.83
CA THR A 91 -15.73 -15.18 2.87
C THR A 91 -16.23 -14.32 1.69
N PHE A 92 -15.43 -13.34 1.26
CA PHE A 92 -15.78 -12.43 0.16
C PHE A 92 -15.16 -12.83 -1.16
N GLY A 93 -14.24 -13.80 -1.17
CA GLY A 93 -13.49 -14.17 -2.37
C GLY A 93 -12.62 -13.04 -2.93
N THR A 94 -12.06 -12.21 -2.05
CA THR A 94 -11.29 -11.02 -2.40
C THR A 94 -9.88 -11.07 -1.83
N VAL A 95 -9.01 -10.21 -2.34
CA VAL A 95 -7.73 -9.83 -1.70
C VAL A 95 -7.93 -8.45 -1.08
N GLU A 96 -7.60 -8.33 0.20
CA GLU A 96 -7.75 -7.11 1.00
C GLU A 96 -6.39 -6.45 1.22
N ILE A 97 -6.21 -5.22 0.74
CA ILE A 97 -5.02 -4.39 0.97
C ILE A 97 -5.31 -3.50 2.16
N ARG A 98 -4.45 -3.53 3.18
CA ARG A 98 -4.68 -2.90 4.49
C ARG A 98 -3.62 -1.89 4.92
N MET A 99 -2.48 -1.86 4.23
CA MET A 99 -1.33 -1.10 4.69
C MET A 99 -1.45 0.42 4.51
N CYS A 100 -2.29 0.89 3.61
CA CYS A 100 -2.46 2.32 3.35
C CYS A 100 -2.93 3.07 4.59
N ASP A 101 -2.41 4.28 4.82
CA ASP A 101 -2.97 5.20 5.80
C ASP A 101 -4.36 5.71 5.35
N GLY A 102 -5.13 6.25 6.28
CA GLY A 102 -6.34 6.99 5.94
C GLY A 102 -5.96 8.35 5.33
N ILE A 103 -6.27 8.54 4.05
CA ILE A 103 -5.99 9.77 3.31
C ILE A 103 -7.21 10.68 3.27
N PRO A 104 -7.02 12.01 3.28
CA PRO A 104 -8.12 12.95 3.49
C PRO A 104 -9.00 13.17 2.27
N THR A 105 -8.52 12.90 1.04
CA THR A 105 -9.26 13.24 -0.17
C THR A 105 -9.82 12.02 -0.89
N LEU A 106 -11.05 12.11 -1.42
CA LEU A 106 -11.68 11.05 -2.20
C LEU A 106 -10.96 10.84 -3.53
N ARG A 107 -10.39 11.90 -4.10
CA ARG A 107 -9.60 11.85 -5.32
C ARG A 107 -8.36 10.97 -5.14
N GLU A 108 -7.60 11.13 -4.05
CA GLU A 108 -6.45 10.29 -3.73
C GLU A 108 -6.87 8.85 -3.43
N VAL A 109 -7.98 8.64 -2.71
CA VAL A 109 -8.56 7.30 -2.49
C VAL A 109 -8.88 6.63 -3.83
N ARG A 110 -9.53 7.36 -4.75
CA ARG A 110 -9.88 6.86 -6.09
C ARG A 110 -8.63 6.51 -6.90
N ALA A 111 -7.59 7.34 -6.84
CA ALA A 111 -6.32 7.10 -7.53
C ALA A 111 -5.63 5.82 -7.05
N ILE A 112 -5.52 5.63 -5.73
CA ILE A 112 -4.90 4.44 -5.12
C ILE A 112 -5.77 3.19 -5.35
N ALA A 113 -7.09 3.31 -5.31
CA ALA A 113 -8.00 2.20 -5.62
C ALA A 113 -7.86 1.77 -7.09
N ALA A 114 -7.76 2.72 -8.03
CA ALA A 114 -7.53 2.43 -9.44
C ALA A 114 -6.17 1.76 -9.67
N LEU A 115 -5.11 2.22 -8.98
CA LEU A 115 -3.79 1.58 -9.01
C LEU A 115 -3.87 0.13 -8.53
N ALA A 116 -4.50 -0.12 -7.37
CA ALA A 116 -4.67 -1.45 -6.81
C ALA A 116 -5.45 -2.38 -7.75
N GLN A 117 -6.59 -1.91 -8.27
CA GLN A 117 -7.43 -2.68 -9.18
C GLN A 117 -6.67 -3.02 -10.47
N THR A 118 -5.99 -2.05 -11.06
CA THR A 118 -5.26 -2.22 -12.31
C THR A 118 -4.08 -3.19 -12.13
N LEU A 119 -3.35 -3.12 -11.01
CA LEU A 119 -2.30 -4.08 -10.67
C LEU A 119 -2.83 -5.51 -10.62
N ILE A 120 -3.95 -5.74 -9.94
CA ILE A 120 -4.55 -7.09 -9.83
C ILE A 120 -4.99 -7.60 -11.20
N VAL A 121 -5.59 -6.78 -12.05
CA VAL A 121 -6.00 -7.18 -13.41
C VAL A 121 -4.78 -7.43 -14.29
N TRP A 122 -3.76 -6.60 -14.22
CA TRP A 122 -2.50 -6.80 -14.92
C TRP A 122 -1.83 -8.14 -14.53
N MET A 123 -1.80 -8.47 -13.25
CA MET A 123 -1.29 -9.76 -12.77
C MET A 123 -2.15 -10.93 -13.27
N ASP A 124 -3.48 -10.78 -13.27
CA ASP A 124 -4.41 -11.81 -13.75
C ASP A 124 -4.17 -12.12 -15.24
N GLN A 125 -3.99 -11.09 -16.06
CA GLN A 125 -3.67 -11.22 -17.49
C GLN A 125 -2.34 -11.93 -17.72
N ARG A 126 -1.29 -11.60 -16.94
CA ARG A 126 0.02 -12.25 -17.03
C ARG A 126 -0.05 -13.72 -16.65
N VAL A 127 -0.75 -14.06 -15.57
CA VAL A 127 -0.96 -15.46 -15.16
C VAL A 127 -1.69 -16.25 -16.24
N ASP A 128 -2.72 -15.67 -16.85
CA ASP A 128 -3.48 -16.32 -17.93
C ASP A 128 -2.66 -16.48 -19.22
N ALA A 129 -1.71 -15.58 -19.46
CA ALA A 129 -0.73 -15.68 -20.56
C ALA A 129 0.44 -16.63 -20.25
N GLY A 130 0.51 -17.20 -19.05
CA GLY A 130 1.66 -18.04 -18.63
C GLY A 130 2.95 -17.25 -18.36
N GLU A 131 2.84 -15.94 -18.18
CA GLU A 131 3.99 -15.08 -17.91
C GLU A 131 4.31 -15.02 -16.42
N PRO A 132 5.59 -14.88 -16.04
CA PRO A 132 5.98 -14.76 -14.63
C PRO A 132 5.48 -13.44 -14.04
N LEU A 133 5.06 -13.49 -12.77
CA LEU A 133 4.80 -12.30 -11.98
C LEU A 133 6.10 -11.77 -11.36
N PRO A 134 6.17 -10.45 -11.04
CA PRO A 134 7.25 -9.92 -10.24
C PRO A 134 7.40 -10.68 -8.92
N ASP A 135 8.62 -11.06 -8.63
CA ASP A 135 8.98 -11.76 -7.40
C ASP A 135 10.31 -11.21 -6.89
N MET A 136 10.32 -10.78 -5.63
CA MET A 136 11.53 -10.36 -4.93
C MET A 136 11.56 -10.99 -3.54
N PRO A 137 12.75 -11.25 -2.98
CA PRO A 137 12.87 -11.76 -1.62
C PRO A 137 12.12 -10.87 -0.62
N SER A 138 11.44 -11.49 0.32
CA SER A 138 10.59 -10.81 1.31
C SER A 138 11.33 -9.74 2.13
N TRP A 139 12.65 -9.89 2.32
CA TRP A 139 13.46 -8.89 3.00
C TRP A 139 13.58 -7.58 2.21
N VAL A 140 13.57 -7.62 0.85
CA VAL A 140 13.54 -6.42 0.00
C VAL A 140 12.21 -5.69 0.16
N ALA A 141 11.09 -6.43 0.15
CA ALA A 141 9.76 -5.85 0.39
C ALA A 141 9.69 -5.19 1.78
N ARG A 142 10.28 -5.82 2.81
CA ARG A 142 10.35 -5.28 4.17
C ARG A 142 11.17 -4.00 4.25
N GLU A 143 12.33 -3.99 3.61
CA GLU A 143 13.19 -2.81 3.52
C GLU A 143 12.47 -1.66 2.81
N ASN A 144 11.85 -1.94 1.65
CA ASN A 144 11.10 -0.94 0.89
C ASN A 144 9.88 -0.41 1.66
N LYS A 145 9.18 -1.27 2.40
CA LYS A 145 8.09 -0.84 3.28
C LYS A 145 8.61 0.10 4.37
N TRP A 146 9.75 -0.21 4.98
CA TRP A 146 10.35 0.66 5.98
C TRP A 146 10.72 2.02 5.38
N ARG A 147 11.34 2.04 4.18
CA ARG A 147 11.69 3.28 3.46
C ARG A 147 10.46 4.11 3.12
N ALA A 148 9.38 3.48 2.65
CA ALA A 148 8.11 4.14 2.39
C ALA A 148 7.51 4.73 3.67
N ALA A 149 7.49 3.98 4.78
CA ALA A 149 6.99 4.45 6.07
C ALA A 149 7.83 5.61 6.62
N ARG A 150 9.16 5.56 6.43
CA ARG A 150 10.07 6.60 6.94
C ARG A 150 10.07 7.87 6.11
N TYR A 151 10.17 7.73 4.80
CA TYR A 151 10.46 8.84 3.89
C TYR A 151 9.29 9.19 2.97
N GLY A 152 8.24 8.34 2.91
CA GLY A 152 7.14 8.55 1.97
C GLY A 152 7.63 8.63 0.52
N LEU A 153 7.08 9.56 -0.24
CA LEU A 153 7.43 9.82 -1.63
C LEU A 153 8.85 10.37 -1.83
N ASP A 154 9.46 10.92 -0.78
CA ASP A 154 10.81 11.50 -0.84
C ASP A 154 11.91 10.44 -0.63
N GLY A 155 11.50 9.19 -0.38
CA GLY A 155 12.40 8.06 -0.25
C GLY A 155 12.83 7.45 -1.58
N ARG A 156 13.60 6.36 -1.47
CA ARG A 156 14.09 5.57 -2.61
C ARG A 156 13.70 4.12 -2.42
N VAL A 157 13.14 3.51 -3.45
CA VAL A 157 12.83 2.08 -3.49
C VAL A 157 14.05 1.28 -3.93
N MET A 158 14.30 0.14 -3.31
CA MET A 158 15.28 -0.84 -3.75
C MET A 158 14.66 -1.69 -4.85
N LEU A 159 15.34 -1.78 -6.00
CA LEU A 159 14.83 -2.44 -7.22
C LEU A 159 15.25 -3.91 -7.32
N ASP A 160 16.29 -4.30 -6.62
CA ASP A 160 16.84 -5.66 -6.69
C ASP A 160 17.74 -5.97 -5.47
N THR A 161 18.24 -7.20 -5.43
CA THR A 161 19.11 -7.69 -4.37
C THR A 161 20.56 -7.17 -4.43
N THR A 162 20.93 -6.44 -5.47
CA THR A 162 22.26 -5.80 -5.56
C THR A 162 22.30 -4.43 -4.88
N GLY A 163 21.13 -3.93 -4.42
CA GLY A 163 21.04 -2.64 -3.76
C GLY A 163 20.85 -1.45 -4.71
N ARG A 164 20.54 -1.69 -5.97
CA ARG A 164 20.17 -0.62 -6.90
C ARG A 164 18.86 0.03 -6.43
N THR A 165 18.84 1.35 -6.40
CA THR A 165 17.67 2.12 -5.92
C THR A 165 17.24 3.18 -6.93
N GLN A 166 15.95 3.56 -6.84
CA GLN A 166 15.32 4.61 -7.63
C GLN A 166 14.46 5.49 -6.70
N PRO A 167 14.27 6.81 -6.95
CA PRO A 167 13.28 7.59 -6.22
C PRO A 167 11.88 6.98 -6.33
N PHE A 168 11.10 6.98 -5.22
CA PHE A 168 9.73 6.46 -5.27
C PHE A 168 8.88 7.16 -6.32
N ARG A 169 9.00 8.49 -6.47
CA ARG A 169 8.24 9.27 -7.46
C ARG A 169 8.46 8.77 -8.88
N GLU A 170 9.71 8.55 -9.28
CA GLU A 170 10.06 8.04 -10.62
C GLU A 170 9.55 6.60 -10.81
N ASN A 171 9.77 5.72 -9.84
CA ASN A 171 9.32 4.33 -9.90
C ASN A 171 7.79 4.22 -10.00
N ILE A 172 7.06 5.01 -9.22
CA ILE A 172 5.60 5.01 -9.28
C ILE A 172 5.11 5.54 -10.63
N ALA A 173 5.74 6.58 -11.18
CA ALA A 173 5.39 7.10 -12.50
C ALA A 173 5.57 6.04 -13.60
N GLU A 174 6.66 5.27 -13.56
CA GLU A 174 6.89 4.14 -14.47
C GLU A 174 5.84 3.04 -14.32
N ILE A 175 5.41 2.73 -13.09
CA ILE A 175 4.33 1.76 -12.82
C ILE A 175 3.01 2.27 -13.41
N VAL A 176 2.66 3.55 -13.26
CA VAL A 176 1.46 4.15 -13.84
C VAL A 176 1.48 4.03 -15.38
N GLU A 177 2.61 4.32 -16.03
CA GLU A 177 2.76 4.13 -17.47
C GLU A 177 2.58 2.67 -17.88
N MET A 178 3.24 1.75 -17.21
CA MET A 178 3.13 0.31 -17.47
C MET A 178 1.67 -0.18 -17.38
N LEU A 179 0.90 0.38 -16.46
CA LEU A 179 -0.48 -0.03 -16.18
C LEU A 179 -1.52 0.69 -17.05
N SER A 180 -1.17 1.79 -17.71
CA SER A 180 -2.10 2.62 -18.48
C SER A 180 -2.91 1.84 -19.53
N PRO A 181 -2.35 0.87 -20.30
CA PRO A 181 -3.14 0.07 -21.22
C PRO A 181 -4.25 -0.76 -20.52
N VAL A 182 -3.94 -1.33 -19.37
CA VAL A 182 -4.93 -2.12 -18.60
C VAL A 182 -5.98 -1.20 -17.98
N ALA A 183 -5.59 -0.04 -17.45
CA ALA A 183 -6.53 0.96 -16.93
C ALA A 183 -7.48 1.47 -18.02
N THR A 184 -7.00 1.62 -19.26
CA THR A 184 -7.83 1.98 -20.41
C THR A 184 -8.90 0.92 -20.67
N GLN A 185 -8.53 -0.36 -20.66
CA GLN A 185 -9.48 -1.47 -20.81
C GLN A 185 -10.53 -1.51 -19.69
N LEU A 186 -10.16 -1.10 -18.47
CA LEU A 186 -11.05 -1.03 -17.33
C LEU A 186 -11.90 0.24 -17.27
N GLY A 187 -11.64 1.24 -18.12
CA GLY A 187 -12.28 2.56 -18.05
C GLY A 187 -11.88 3.37 -16.81
N THR A 188 -10.70 3.08 -16.22
CA THR A 188 -10.20 3.72 -15.00
C THR A 188 -8.93 4.54 -15.23
N LEU A 189 -8.59 4.83 -16.48
CA LEU A 189 -7.34 5.53 -16.84
C LEU A 189 -7.22 6.89 -16.14
N ASP A 190 -8.28 7.70 -16.15
CA ASP A 190 -8.26 9.03 -15.50
C ASP A 190 -7.98 8.93 -14.01
N ALA A 191 -8.59 7.94 -13.34
CA ALA A 191 -8.35 7.70 -11.92
C ALA A 191 -6.91 7.22 -11.66
N LEU A 192 -6.35 6.36 -12.51
CA LEU A 192 -4.96 5.95 -12.41
C LEU A 192 -4.00 7.12 -12.66
N GLN A 193 -4.27 7.96 -13.65
CA GLN A 193 -3.44 9.15 -13.97
C GLN A 193 -3.47 10.18 -12.83
N SER A 194 -4.53 10.24 -12.01
CA SER A 194 -4.57 11.11 -10.82
C SER A 194 -3.49 10.76 -9.78
N VAL A 195 -2.84 9.59 -9.88
CA VAL A 195 -1.64 9.29 -9.07
C VAL A 195 -0.55 10.33 -9.30
N ARG A 196 -0.42 10.88 -10.52
CA ARG A 196 0.58 11.91 -10.86
C ARG A 196 0.40 13.19 -10.04
N GLU A 197 -0.86 13.57 -9.74
CA GLU A 197 -1.13 14.72 -8.89
C GLU A 197 -0.56 14.52 -7.48
N ILE A 198 -0.64 13.29 -6.94
CA ILE A 198 -0.03 12.95 -5.64
C ILE A 198 1.49 13.03 -5.73
N LEU A 199 2.08 12.59 -6.86
CA LEU A 199 3.51 12.68 -7.08
C LEU A 199 3.99 14.14 -7.13
N ASP A 200 3.20 15.03 -7.70
CA ASP A 200 3.53 16.46 -7.85
C ASP A 200 3.31 17.24 -6.54
N THR A 201 2.16 17.05 -5.88
CA THR A 201 1.77 17.81 -4.70
C THR A 201 2.31 17.24 -3.38
N GLY A 202 2.79 15.99 -3.39
CA GLY A 202 3.17 15.25 -2.19
C GLY A 202 2.00 14.50 -1.55
N SER A 203 2.33 13.54 -0.70
CA SER A 203 1.33 12.82 0.13
C SER A 203 0.73 13.72 1.20
N SER A 204 -0.34 13.27 1.83
CA SER A 204 -0.92 13.99 2.97
C SER A 204 0.11 14.27 4.07
N ALA A 205 1.05 13.37 4.35
CA ALA A 205 2.11 13.61 5.33
C ALA A 205 3.02 14.79 4.95
N ASN A 206 3.33 14.96 3.65
CA ASN A 206 4.09 16.12 3.17
C ASN A 206 3.32 17.42 3.41
N ARG A 207 2.04 17.46 3.07
CA ARG A 207 1.17 18.65 3.23
C ARG A 207 0.97 19.01 4.70
N GLN A 208 0.74 18.01 5.57
CA GLN A 208 0.64 18.22 7.03
C GLN A 208 1.91 18.86 7.60
N ARG A 209 3.09 18.36 7.22
CA ARG A 209 4.37 18.94 7.65
C ARG A 209 4.60 20.35 7.11
N ALA A 210 4.13 20.64 5.90
CA ALA A 210 4.25 21.97 5.31
C ALA A 210 3.50 23.03 6.14
N VAL A 211 2.32 22.71 6.71
CA VAL A 211 1.58 23.60 7.61
C VAL A 211 2.45 23.97 8.82
N VAL A 212 3.01 22.98 9.50
CA VAL A 212 3.83 23.23 10.70
C VAL A 212 5.14 23.96 10.35
N ALA A 213 5.78 23.61 9.23
CA ALA A 213 6.99 24.30 8.76
C ALA A 213 6.77 25.77 8.42
N GLN A 214 5.53 26.14 8.06
CA GLN A 214 5.10 27.53 7.84
C GLN A 214 4.64 28.26 9.11
N GLY A 215 4.82 27.65 10.28
CA GLY A 215 4.48 28.22 11.58
C GLY A 215 3.07 27.89 12.08
N GLY A 216 2.33 27.03 11.37
CA GLY A 216 1.02 26.53 11.81
C GLY A 216 1.14 25.52 12.96
N SER A 217 0.03 25.33 13.66
CA SER A 217 -0.14 24.36 14.75
C SER A 217 -0.71 23.03 14.25
N LEU A 218 -0.77 22.02 15.13
CA LEU A 218 -1.46 20.75 14.81
C LEU A 218 -2.98 20.92 14.66
N ASN A 219 -3.58 21.95 15.23
CA ASN A 219 -4.98 22.30 14.96
C ASN A 219 -5.15 22.77 13.51
N ASP A 220 -4.22 23.56 12.99
CA ASP A 220 -4.24 23.98 11.58
C ASP A 220 -4.02 22.79 10.64
N VAL A 221 -3.26 21.77 11.05
CA VAL A 221 -3.17 20.49 10.31
C VAL A 221 -4.54 19.79 10.25
N VAL A 222 -5.27 19.73 11.35
CA VAL A 222 -6.63 19.14 11.36
C VAL A 222 -7.58 19.93 10.47
N ASP A 223 -7.51 21.26 10.50
CA ASP A 223 -8.34 22.11 9.66
C ASP A 223 -8.00 21.93 8.17
N LEU A 224 -6.72 21.82 7.80
CA LEU A 224 -6.30 21.46 6.43
C LEU A 224 -6.95 20.15 5.98
N LEU A 225 -6.87 19.07 6.78
CA LEU A 225 -7.43 17.77 6.41
C LEU A 225 -8.96 17.81 6.22
N ARG A 226 -9.65 18.61 7.06
CA ARG A 226 -11.10 18.85 6.93
C ARG A 226 -11.45 19.63 5.66
N GLU A 227 -10.66 20.65 5.33
CA GLU A 227 -10.84 21.45 4.12
C GLU A 227 -10.59 20.64 2.86
N GLU A 228 -9.52 19.83 2.82
CA GLU A 228 -9.22 18.90 1.71
C GLU A 228 -10.38 17.94 1.46
N LEU A 229 -10.93 17.30 2.52
CA LEU A 229 -12.09 16.42 2.39
C LEU A 229 -13.33 17.19 1.90
N ALA A 230 -13.60 18.36 2.48
CA ALA A 230 -14.76 19.15 2.11
C ALA A 230 -14.72 19.67 0.68
N ALA A 231 -13.53 19.93 0.13
CA ALA A 231 -13.34 20.33 -1.26
C ALA A 231 -13.73 19.20 -2.24
N ASP A 232 -13.42 17.94 -1.92
CA ASP A 232 -13.75 16.78 -2.74
C ASP A 232 -15.22 16.33 -2.65
N LEU A 233 -15.98 16.85 -1.68
CA LEU A 233 -17.41 16.55 -1.50
C LEU A 233 -18.35 17.53 -2.23
N ARG A 234 -17.81 18.58 -2.84
CA ARG A 234 -18.55 19.60 -3.62
C ARG A 234 -18.54 19.30 -5.08
#